data_f1f03fbe26275422991222118102626b
#
_entry.id   f1f03fbe26275422991222118102626b
#
_cell.length_a   1.000
_cell.length_b   1.000
_cell.length_c   1.000
_cell.angle_alpha   90.00
_cell.angle_beta   90.00
_cell.angle_gamma   90.00
#
_symmetry.space_group_name_H-M   'P 1'
#
loop_
_entity.id
_entity.type
_entity.pdbx_description
1 polymer ?
#
loop_
_entity_poly.entity_id
_entity_poly.type
_entity_poly.pdbx_seq_one_letter_code
_entity_poly.pdbx_strand_id
1 'polypeptide(L)'
;MSTSPADFNSKIIDEFHANEGRVGGPFEGAPILLINHTGARTGKARTNPVMYLKDGHRYLVFASKGGAPTNPDWYHNLKAHPDVKIEVGTETIEVRAEEITGAERDRVYKRQASLYPQFAQYQQKTKRTIPVIAFTPKPKR
;
A
#
# COMPACT_ATOMS: atom_id res chain seq x y z
N MET A 1 16.25 -19.72 -10.47
CA MET A 1 16.73 -18.74 -9.48
C MET A 1 15.55 -18.04 -8.84
N SER A 2 15.55 -17.94 -7.53
CA SER A 2 14.52 -17.17 -6.84
C SER A 2 14.79 -15.68 -7.01
N THR A 3 13.75 -14.91 -7.35
CA THR A 3 13.84 -13.45 -7.42
C THR A 3 13.71 -12.89 -6.00
N SER A 4 14.61 -12.00 -5.59
CA SER A 4 14.50 -11.36 -4.29
C SER A 4 13.26 -10.44 -4.24
N PRO A 5 12.71 -10.15 -3.05
CA PRO A 5 11.60 -9.20 -2.94
C PRO A 5 11.90 -7.83 -3.55
N ALA A 6 13.16 -7.36 -3.43
CA ALA A 6 13.57 -6.09 -4.01
C ALA A 6 13.52 -6.13 -5.54
N ASP A 7 14.00 -7.23 -6.14
CA ASP A 7 13.96 -7.39 -7.60
C ASP A 7 12.54 -7.52 -8.11
N PHE A 8 11.69 -8.25 -7.40
CA PHE A 8 10.28 -8.39 -7.75
C PHE A 8 9.59 -7.03 -7.74
N ASN A 9 9.80 -6.24 -6.69
CA ASN A 9 9.23 -4.89 -6.58
C ASN A 9 9.75 -3.98 -7.68
N SER A 10 11.04 -4.04 -8.01
CA SER A 10 11.62 -3.23 -9.09
C SER A 10 10.96 -3.52 -10.43
N LYS A 11 10.68 -4.78 -10.72
CA LYS A 11 9.99 -5.15 -11.96
C LYS A 11 8.58 -4.59 -12.00
N ILE A 12 7.86 -4.65 -10.89
CA ILE A 12 6.50 -4.10 -10.81
C ILE A 12 6.52 -2.58 -10.97
N ILE A 13 7.48 -1.91 -10.34
CA ILE A 13 7.63 -0.46 -10.46
C ILE A 13 7.91 -0.05 -11.91
N ASP A 14 8.83 -0.76 -12.58
CA ASP A 14 9.15 -0.49 -13.98
C ASP A 14 7.93 -0.71 -14.87
N GLU A 15 7.20 -1.78 -14.66
CA GLU A 15 5.98 -2.07 -15.42
C GLU A 15 4.91 -1.02 -15.17
N PHE A 16 4.75 -0.58 -13.92
CA PHE A 16 3.83 0.48 -13.55
C PHE A 16 4.13 1.76 -14.35
N HIS A 17 5.40 2.17 -14.38
CA HIS A 17 5.80 3.38 -15.11
C HIS A 17 5.65 3.22 -16.63
N ALA A 18 5.97 2.03 -17.16
CA ALA A 18 5.90 1.78 -18.59
C ALA A 18 4.45 1.73 -19.11
N ASN A 19 3.50 1.36 -18.26
CA ASN A 19 2.11 1.11 -18.66
C ASN A 19 1.10 2.05 -17.97
N GLU A 20 1.53 3.22 -17.58
CA GLU A 20 0.68 4.28 -16.99
C GLU A 20 -0.11 3.81 -15.76
N GLY A 21 0.54 3.00 -14.92
CA GLY A 21 -0.03 2.51 -13.68
C GLY A 21 -0.68 1.13 -13.76
N ARG A 22 -0.60 0.48 -14.91
CA ARG A 22 -1.12 -0.88 -15.09
C ARG A 22 -0.03 -1.90 -14.86
N VAL A 23 -0.33 -2.91 -14.07
CA VAL A 23 0.59 -3.99 -13.77
C VAL A 23 -0.07 -5.31 -14.13
N GLY A 24 0.67 -6.17 -14.84
CA GLY A 24 0.17 -7.47 -15.27
C GLY A 24 0.56 -8.59 -14.30
N GLY A 25 0.59 -9.83 -14.83
CA GLY A 25 0.92 -11.02 -14.04
C GLY A 25 -0.05 -11.22 -12.89
N PRO A 26 0.47 -11.51 -11.66
CA PRO A 26 -0.40 -11.74 -10.51
C PRO A 26 -1.28 -10.55 -10.13
N PHE A 27 -0.93 -9.35 -10.59
CA PHE A 27 -1.65 -8.12 -10.26
C PHE A 27 -2.50 -7.59 -11.39
N GLU A 28 -2.68 -8.37 -12.47
CA GLU A 28 -3.47 -7.92 -13.61
C GLU A 28 -4.89 -7.56 -13.17
N GLY A 29 -5.32 -6.35 -13.54
CA GLY A 29 -6.63 -5.82 -13.18
C GLY A 29 -6.75 -5.30 -11.75
N ALA A 30 -5.72 -5.47 -10.90
CA ALA A 30 -5.74 -4.97 -9.53
C ALA A 30 -5.35 -3.48 -9.51
N PRO A 31 -6.01 -2.67 -8.65
CA PRO A 31 -5.60 -1.28 -8.48
C PRO A 31 -4.31 -1.21 -7.65
N ILE A 32 -3.23 -0.74 -8.28
CA ILE A 32 -1.91 -0.63 -7.66
C ILE A 32 -1.51 0.83 -7.62
N LEU A 33 -0.95 1.26 -6.50
CA LEU A 33 -0.26 2.54 -6.38
C LEU A 33 1.17 2.31 -5.89
N LEU A 34 2.04 3.29 -6.11
CA LEU A 34 3.39 3.27 -5.57
C LEU A 34 3.45 4.23 -4.38
N ILE A 35 4.03 3.75 -3.27
CA ILE A 35 4.31 4.59 -2.10
C ILE A 35 5.76 5.01 -2.16
N ASN A 36 6.01 6.33 -2.24
CA ASN A 36 7.36 6.88 -2.13
C ASN A 36 7.54 7.35 -0.69
N HIS A 37 8.29 6.58 0.09
CA HIS A 37 8.43 6.79 1.53
C HIS A 37 9.90 6.87 1.94
N THR A 38 10.13 7.19 3.21
CA THR A 38 11.48 7.38 3.76
C THR A 38 11.71 6.38 4.87
N GLY A 39 12.85 5.69 4.83
CA GLY A 39 13.20 4.71 5.85
C GLY A 39 13.26 5.34 7.23
N ALA A 40 12.56 4.74 8.20
CA ALA A 40 12.45 5.27 9.57
C ALA A 40 13.81 5.31 10.27
N ARG A 41 14.69 4.35 9.96
CA ARG A 41 16.02 4.25 10.57
C ARG A 41 17.12 4.83 9.70
N THR A 42 17.02 4.65 8.38
CA THR A 42 18.11 4.97 7.46
C THR A 42 17.97 6.34 6.80
N GLY A 43 16.74 6.90 6.77
CA GLY A 43 16.45 8.13 6.03
C GLY A 43 16.51 7.99 4.53
N LYS A 44 16.67 6.76 4.00
CA LYS A 44 16.77 6.53 2.56
C LYS A 44 15.40 6.52 1.91
N ALA A 45 15.33 7.07 0.70
CA ALA A 45 14.12 7.02 -0.11
C ALA A 45 13.85 5.58 -0.59
N ARG A 46 12.58 5.17 -0.51
CA ARG A 46 12.14 3.84 -0.92
C ARG A 46 10.83 3.94 -1.68
N THR A 47 10.55 2.95 -2.52
CA THR A 47 9.29 2.88 -3.28
C THR A 47 8.74 1.46 -3.18
N ASN A 48 7.46 1.34 -2.82
CA ASN A 48 6.78 0.05 -2.75
C ASN A 48 5.47 0.08 -3.52
N PRO A 49 5.21 -0.95 -4.36
CA PRO A 49 3.89 -1.13 -4.97
C PRO A 49 2.95 -1.80 -3.98
N VAL A 50 1.71 -1.31 -3.90
CA VAL A 50 0.68 -1.90 -3.04
C VAL A 50 -0.68 -1.78 -3.71
N MET A 51 -1.60 -2.69 -3.37
CA MET A 51 -3.00 -2.55 -3.77
C MET A 51 -3.68 -1.47 -2.94
N TYR A 52 -4.62 -0.76 -3.55
CA TYR A 52 -5.37 0.26 -2.83
C TYR A 52 -6.87 0.10 -3.04
N LEU A 53 -7.64 0.69 -2.11
CA LEU A 53 -9.08 0.82 -2.21
C LEU A 53 -9.41 2.31 -2.20
N LYS A 54 -10.11 2.78 -3.22
CA LYS A 54 -10.51 4.20 -3.28
C LYS A 54 -11.71 4.41 -2.37
N ASP A 55 -11.62 5.41 -1.49
CA ASP A 55 -12.69 5.77 -0.57
C ASP A 55 -12.88 7.30 -0.61
N GLY A 56 -13.81 7.76 -1.44
CA GLY A 56 -13.98 9.17 -1.70
C GLY A 56 -12.72 9.77 -2.31
N HIS A 57 -12.12 10.74 -1.62
CA HIS A 57 -10.87 11.38 -2.05
C HIS A 57 -9.63 10.71 -1.45
N ARG A 58 -9.82 9.70 -0.61
CA ARG A 58 -8.70 8.99 0.06
C ARG A 58 -8.34 7.72 -0.69
N TYR A 59 -7.08 7.30 -0.53
CA TYR A 59 -6.58 6.01 -1.01
C TYR A 59 -6.24 5.17 0.20
N LEU A 60 -6.85 4.00 0.33
CA LEU A 60 -6.64 3.11 1.48
C LEU A 60 -5.71 1.98 1.09
N VAL A 61 -4.71 1.71 1.92
CA VAL A 61 -3.79 0.58 1.73
C VAL A 61 -3.76 -0.28 2.99
N PHE A 62 -3.39 -1.54 2.83
CA PHE A 62 -3.53 -2.56 3.86
C PHE A 62 -2.18 -3.19 4.13
N ALA A 63 -1.69 -3.07 5.37
CA ALA A 63 -0.37 -3.55 5.77
C ALA A 63 -0.40 -5.06 6.04
N SER A 64 -0.90 -5.83 5.07
CA SER A 64 -1.14 -7.27 5.21
C SER A 64 0.14 -8.10 5.19
N LYS A 65 1.09 -7.76 4.32
CA LYS A 65 2.32 -8.55 4.10
C LYS A 65 2.00 -10.05 3.93
N GLY A 66 0.90 -10.35 3.20
CA GLY A 66 0.45 -11.73 2.96
C GLY A 66 0.02 -12.50 4.20
N GLY A 67 -0.32 -11.81 5.29
CA GLY A 67 -0.68 -12.45 6.56
C GLY A 67 0.52 -12.80 7.44
N ALA A 68 1.70 -12.24 7.14
CA ALA A 68 2.89 -12.45 7.97
C ALA A 68 2.67 -11.93 9.39
N PRO A 69 3.43 -12.45 10.39
CA PRO A 69 3.24 -12.04 11.78
C PRO A 69 3.73 -10.63 12.08
N THR A 70 4.46 -10.00 11.17
CA THR A 70 4.99 -8.64 11.35
C THR A 70 4.44 -7.71 10.27
N ASN A 71 4.43 -6.40 10.58
CA ASN A 71 4.03 -5.39 9.62
C ASN A 71 5.12 -5.17 8.56
N PRO A 72 4.75 -4.74 7.34
CA PRO A 72 5.75 -4.41 6.34
C PRO A 72 6.54 -3.16 6.75
N ASP A 73 7.76 -3.02 6.22
CA ASP A 73 8.64 -1.89 6.54
C ASP A 73 7.99 -0.55 6.20
N TRP A 74 7.23 -0.46 5.11
CA TRP A 74 6.61 0.80 4.72
C TRP A 74 5.58 1.28 5.77
N TYR A 75 4.97 0.37 6.52
CA TYR A 75 4.08 0.75 7.63
C TYR A 75 4.84 1.56 8.68
N HIS A 76 5.99 1.05 9.12
CA HIS A 76 6.82 1.73 10.12
C HIS A 76 7.36 3.06 9.57
N ASN A 77 7.73 3.08 8.30
CA ASN A 77 8.23 4.28 7.64
C ASN A 77 7.16 5.37 7.56
N LEU A 78 5.91 5.01 7.27
CA LEU A 78 4.80 5.95 7.26
C LEU A 78 4.44 6.47 8.64
N LYS A 79 4.60 5.66 9.69
CA LYS A 79 4.38 6.12 11.07
C LYS A 79 5.43 7.16 11.46
N ALA A 80 6.68 6.97 11.03
CA ALA A 80 7.76 7.89 11.32
C ALA A 80 7.70 9.15 10.44
N HIS A 81 7.33 9.00 9.16
CA HIS A 81 7.31 10.08 8.16
C HIS A 81 5.98 10.04 7.39
N PRO A 82 4.89 10.60 7.94
CA PRO A 82 3.56 10.47 7.33
C PRO A 82 3.32 11.32 6.09
N ASP A 83 4.14 12.33 5.85
CA ASP A 83 4.02 13.16 4.65
C ASP A 83 4.82 12.54 3.52
N VAL A 84 4.12 11.98 2.54
CA VAL A 84 4.73 11.20 1.46
C VAL A 84 4.09 11.55 0.12
N LYS A 85 4.62 10.98 -0.95
CA LYS A 85 4.04 11.05 -2.29
C LYS A 85 3.62 9.66 -2.70
N ILE A 86 2.47 9.56 -3.36
CA ILE A 86 2.04 8.31 -4.00
C ILE A 86 1.92 8.54 -5.49
N GLU A 87 2.09 7.46 -6.26
CA GLU A 87 1.89 7.49 -7.71
C GLU A 87 0.69 6.64 -8.05
N VAL A 88 -0.30 7.24 -8.72
CA VAL A 88 -1.53 6.57 -9.12
C VAL A 88 -1.74 6.85 -10.60
N GLY A 89 -1.76 5.80 -11.42
CA GLY A 89 -1.80 5.99 -12.88
C GLY A 89 -0.59 6.77 -13.35
N THR A 90 -0.81 7.95 -13.91
CA THR A 90 0.28 8.83 -14.37
C THR A 90 0.51 10.01 -13.43
N GLU A 91 -0.22 10.09 -12.31
CA GLU A 91 -0.15 11.21 -11.39
C GLU A 91 0.73 10.91 -10.19
N THR A 92 1.47 11.93 -9.74
CA THR A 92 2.16 11.91 -8.45
C THR A 92 1.41 12.85 -7.51
N ILE A 93 0.96 12.32 -6.37
CA ILE A 93 0.09 13.04 -5.45
C ILE A 93 0.78 13.17 -4.09
N GLU A 94 0.85 14.39 -3.58
CA GLU A 94 1.31 14.61 -2.21
C GLU A 94 0.18 14.30 -1.25
N VAL A 95 0.46 13.42 -0.26
CA VAL A 95 -0.55 12.92 0.68
C VAL A 95 -0.01 12.90 2.10
N ARG A 96 -0.93 12.84 3.05
CA ARG A 96 -0.62 12.55 4.44
C ARG A 96 -1.18 11.18 4.80
N ALA A 97 -0.34 10.33 5.37
CA ALA A 97 -0.72 8.99 5.81
C ALA A 97 -1.30 9.05 7.23
N GLU A 98 -2.46 8.41 7.43
CA GLU A 98 -3.08 8.27 8.75
C GLU A 98 -3.55 6.84 8.94
N GLU A 99 -3.32 6.28 10.11
CA GLU A 99 -3.82 4.95 10.40
C GLU A 99 -5.30 5.00 10.79
N ILE A 100 -6.10 4.17 10.13
CA ILE A 100 -7.53 4.02 10.46
C ILE A 100 -7.65 2.89 11.47
N THR A 101 -8.38 3.11 12.56
CA THR A 101 -8.54 2.13 13.62
C THR A 101 -10.02 1.94 13.97
N GLY A 102 -10.30 0.97 14.85
CA GLY A 102 -11.63 0.73 15.38
C GLY A 102 -12.64 0.28 14.34
N ALA A 103 -13.87 0.71 14.50
CA ALA A 103 -14.98 0.29 13.62
C ALA A 103 -14.80 0.71 12.17
N GLU A 104 -14.20 1.86 11.93
CA GLU A 104 -13.92 2.31 10.57
C GLU A 104 -12.92 1.36 9.88
N ARG A 105 -11.86 0.98 10.60
CA ARG A 105 -10.89 0.01 10.10
C ARG A 105 -11.58 -1.30 9.72
N ASP A 106 -12.44 -1.83 10.60
CA ASP A 106 -13.11 -3.10 10.36
C ASP A 106 -14.06 -3.02 9.16
N ARG A 107 -14.74 -1.90 9.00
CA ARG A 107 -15.64 -1.66 7.87
C ARG A 107 -14.88 -1.69 6.54
N VAL A 108 -13.78 -0.94 6.45
CA VAL A 108 -13.03 -0.86 5.20
C VAL A 108 -12.26 -2.14 4.91
N TYR A 109 -11.75 -2.83 5.93
CA TYR A 109 -11.08 -4.11 5.74
C TYR A 109 -12.06 -5.16 5.21
N LYS A 110 -13.26 -5.21 5.77
CA LYS A 110 -14.31 -6.12 5.31
C LYS A 110 -14.67 -5.84 3.85
N ARG A 111 -14.72 -4.57 3.45
CA ARG A 111 -14.98 -4.21 2.06
C ARG A 111 -13.87 -4.71 1.14
N GLN A 112 -12.61 -4.51 1.53
CA GLN A 112 -11.47 -5.01 0.75
C GLN A 112 -11.53 -6.54 0.63
N ALA A 113 -11.81 -7.24 1.71
CA ALA A 113 -11.89 -8.70 1.72
C ALA A 113 -13.06 -9.23 0.86
N SER A 114 -14.16 -8.46 0.76
CA SER A 114 -15.27 -8.85 -0.11
C SER A 114 -14.93 -8.72 -1.59
N LEU A 115 -14.10 -7.74 -1.94
CA LEU A 115 -13.63 -7.53 -3.31
C LEU A 115 -12.47 -8.47 -3.67
N TYR A 116 -11.60 -8.73 -2.71
CA TYR A 116 -10.40 -9.55 -2.87
C TYR A 116 -10.32 -10.53 -1.71
N PRO A 117 -10.90 -11.75 -1.86
CA PRO A 117 -11.03 -12.71 -0.73
C PRO A 117 -9.72 -13.10 -0.06
N GLN A 118 -8.57 -12.99 -0.74
CA GLN A 118 -7.28 -13.28 -0.12
C GLN A 118 -7.01 -12.42 1.11
N PHE A 119 -7.60 -11.23 1.22
CA PHE A 119 -7.40 -10.37 2.40
C PHE A 119 -8.07 -10.95 3.65
N ALA A 120 -9.19 -11.67 3.51
CA ALA A 120 -9.77 -12.40 4.63
C ALA A 120 -8.82 -13.51 5.10
N GLN A 121 -8.19 -14.22 4.16
CA GLN A 121 -7.21 -15.26 4.48
C GLN A 121 -5.97 -14.68 5.17
N TYR A 122 -5.49 -13.51 4.74
CA TYR A 122 -4.34 -12.84 5.36
C TYR A 122 -4.63 -12.53 6.83
N GLN A 123 -5.81 -12.01 7.15
CA GLN A 123 -6.16 -11.71 8.53
C GLN A 123 -6.28 -12.98 9.39
N GLN A 124 -6.73 -14.08 8.81
CA GLN A 124 -6.83 -15.36 9.51
C GLN A 124 -5.46 -15.97 9.81
N LYS A 125 -4.45 -15.69 8.99
CA LYS A 125 -3.09 -16.22 9.18
C LYS A 125 -2.33 -15.57 10.32
N THR A 126 -2.73 -14.38 10.75
CA THR A 126 -1.99 -13.63 11.78
C THR A 126 -2.89 -13.25 12.94
N LYS A 127 -2.30 -13.21 14.14
CA LYS A 127 -2.99 -12.76 15.35
C LYS A 127 -3.05 -11.23 15.44
N ARG A 128 -2.17 -10.52 14.71
CA ARG A 128 -2.20 -9.06 14.73
C ARG A 128 -3.40 -8.56 13.93
N THR A 129 -3.92 -7.40 14.32
CA THR A 129 -4.91 -6.69 13.51
C THR A 129 -4.16 -6.00 12.36
N ILE A 130 -4.44 -6.39 11.11
CA ILE A 130 -3.76 -5.82 9.95
C ILE A 130 -4.10 -4.33 9.86
N PRO A 131 -3.08 -3.44 9.91
CA PRO A 131 -3.34 -1.99 9.85
C PRO A 131 -3.88 -1.55 8.50
N VAL A 132 -4.74 -0.55 8.54
CA VAL A 132 -5.23 0.17 7.34
C VAL A 132 -4.71 1.59 7.41
N ILE A 133 -4.07 2.04 6.34
CA ILE A 133 -3.54 3.40 6.22
C ILE A 133 -4.34 4.14 5.17
N ALA A 134 -4.80 5.35 5.51
CA ALA A 134 -5.47 6.25 4.57
C ALA A 134 -4.47 7.31 4.10
N PHE A 135 -4.37 7.46 2.78
CA PHE A 135 -3.62 8.55 2.16
C PHE A 135 -4.61 9.64 1.77
N THR A 136 -4.53 10.77 2.45
CA THR A 136 -5.38 11.91 2.16
C THR A 136 -4.59 12.92 1.34
N PRO A 137 -5.02 13.25 0.11
CA PRO A 137 -4.32 14.25 -0.70
C PRO A 137 -4.25 15.59 0.02
N LYS A 138 -3.08 16.23 -0.07
CA LYS A 138 -2.89 17.56 0.49
C LYS A 138 -3.53 18.59 -0.44
N PRO A 139 -4.03 19.71 0.12
CA PRO A 139 -4.55 20.78 -0.71
C PRO A 139 -3.50 21.30 -1.68
N LYS A 140 -3.89 21.52 -2.91
CA LYS A 140 -3.03 22.20 -3.89
C LYS A 140 -3.02 23.69 -3.57
N ARG A 141 -1.84 24.28 -3.63
CA ARG A 141 -1.69 25.72 -3.46
C ARG A 141 -1.74 26.43 -4.79
#